data_33f413fa9e6d3f3cd5d1d2fbacbdf5b3
#
_entry.id   33f413fa9e6d3f3cd5d1d2fbacbdf5b3
#
_cell.length_a   1.000
_cell.length_b   1.000
_cell.length_c   1.000
_cell.angle_alpha   90.00
_cell.angle_beta   90.00
_cell.angle_gamma   90.00
#
_symmetry.space_group_name_H-M   'P 1'
#
loop_
_entity.id
_entity.type
_entity.pdbx_description
1 polymer ?
#
loop_
_entity_poly.entity_id
_entity_poly.type
_entity_poly.pdbx_seq_one_letter_code
_entity_poly.pdbx_strand_id
1 'polypeptide(L)'
;WVVIEGVVTLSLQRKNQYRGFWLQQAENFKNDDNTSHGIFVYHGNKSVKAGQVVRLFGQVAEYNGLTEIIKVKSISICSKGQKSQKAEPIFLPVNALIDLEAKEGMRVSLSQSLVVSDLFGAGYGLGNYGQFAVSSQLHIQPTELMTAAQLRQGKPHNRTKKERDFLLIDDGSSKAFPSPIPFGFSAHNPIRVSDRMAPITGILHAYNDHYIVIPEDSTAISIESPFPRTKMP
;
A
#
# COMPACT_ATOMS: atom_id res chain seq x y z
N TRP A 1 6.81 -1.85 25.50
CA TRP A 1 5.51 -2.49 25.69
C TRP A 1 4.44 -1.43 25.88
N VAL A 2 3.34 -1.56 25.15
CA VAL A 2 2.25 -0.57 25.11
C VAL A 2 0.90 -1.27 25.17
N VAL A 3 -0.08 -0.57 25.72
CA VAL A 3 -1.50 -0.90 25.55
C VAL A 3 -2.07 0.08 24.52
N ILE A 4 -2.63 -0.46 23.46
CA ILE A 4 -3.29 0.35 22.43
C ILE A 4 -4.72 -0.11 22.20
N GLU A 5 -5.56 0.81 21.75
CA GLU A 5 -6.91 0.53 21.33
C GLU A 5 -7.19 1.26 20.02
N GLY A 6 -7.85 0.59 19.09
CA GLY A 6 -8.19 1.17 17.79
C GLY A 6 -9.24 0.35 17.05
N VAL A 7 -9.68 0.88 15.93
CA VAL A 7 -10.60 0.22 15.01
C VAL A 7 -9.76 -0.58 14.01
N VAL A 8 -10.09 -1.84 13.79
CA VAL A 8 -9.49 -2.65 12.74
C VAL A 8 -9.94 -2.10 11.38
N THR A 9 -9.00 -1.65 10.56
CA THR A 9 -9.28 -1.13 9.22
C THR A 9 -9.17 -2.21 8.15
N LEU A 10 -8.16 -3.08 8.25
CA LEU A 10 -7.98 -4.23 7.36
C LEU A 10 -7.40 -5.41 8.16
N SER A 11 -7.82 -6.63 7.81
CA SER A 11 -7.31 -7.86 8.43
C SER A 11 -6.85 -8.86 7.37
N LEU A 12 -5.55 -9.15 7.36
CA LEU A 12 -4.87 -10.07 6.45
C LEU A 12 -4.04 -11.08 7.25
N GLN A 13 -4.71 -11.83 8.14
CA GLN A 13 -4.07 -12.68 9.15
C GLN A 13 -3.67 -14.08 8.68
N ARG A 14 -4.04 -14.48 7.44
CA ARG A 14 -3.73 -15.82 6.93
C ARG A 14 -2.22 -16.00 6.70
N LYS A 15 -1.77 -17.27 6.70
CA LYS A 15 -0.35 -17.64 6.50
C LYS A 15 0.25 -17.12 5.19
N ASN A 16 -0.57 -17.04 4.14
CA ASN A 16 -0.19 -16.53 2.81
C ASN A 16 -0.54 -15.04 2.61
N GLN A 17 -0.72 -14.31 3.68
CA GLN A 17 -0.97 -12.86 3.71
C GLN A 17 0.04 -12.21 4.66
N TYR A 18 -0.23 -11.01 5.14
CA TYR A 18 0.64 -10.27 6.06
C TYR A 18 0.72 -10.87 7.48
N ARG A 19 -0.12 -11.87 7.82
CA ARG A 19 -0.23 -12.50 9.16
C ARG A 19 -0.58 -11.50 10.26
N GLY A 20 -1.29 -10.44 9.90
CA GLY A 20 -1.59 -9.35 10.81
C GLY A 20 -2.82 -8.57 10.38
N PHE A 21 -3.00 -7.44 11.04
CA PHE A 21 -4.11 -6.53 10.78
C PHE A 21 -3.67 -5.10 11.11
N TRP A 22 -4.39 -4.12 10.56
CA TRP A 22 -4.13 -2.71 10.85
C TRP A 22 -5.17 -2.17 11.81
N LEU A 23 -4.71 -1.41 12.79
CA LEU A 23 -5.51 -0.62 13.70
C LEU A 23 -5.36 0.84 13.37
N GLN A 24 -6.46 1.58 13.41
CA GLN A 24 -6.45 3.03 13.32
C GLN A 24 -7.19 3.62 14.50
N GLN A 25 -6.66 4.70 15.07
CA GLN A 25 -7.29 5.44 16.14
C GLN A 25 -8.66 5.97 15.69
N ALA A 26 -9.65 5.94 16.57
CA ALA A 26 -10.96 6.50 16.26
C ALA A 26 -10.87 8.02 16.02
N GLU A 27 -11.64 8.53 15.07
CA GLU A 27 -11.56 9.94 14.63
C GLU A 27 -11.72 10.98 15.74
N ASN A 28 -12.53 10.68 16.76
CA ASN A 28 -12.76 11.56 17.90
C ASN A 28 -11.56 11.72 18.85
N PHE A 29 -10.47 10.98 18.63
CA PHE A 29 -9.24 11.03 19.44
C PHE A 29 -8.02 11.51 18.67
N LYS A 30 -8.19 11.95 17.42
CA LYS A 30 -7.06 12.49 16.63
C LYS A 30 -6.62 13.84 17.20
N ASN A 31 -5.36 13.94 17.59
CA ASN A 31 -4.80 15.13 18.25
C ASN A 31 -3.68 15.81 17.44
N ASP A 32 -3.12 15.16 16.42
CA ASP A 32 -1.99 15.68 15.64
C ASP A 32 -2.02 15.08 14.23
N ASP A 33 -2.08 15.93 13.22
CA ASP A 33 -2.10 15.54 11.80
C ASP A 33 -0.69 15.25 11.24
N ASN A 34 0.37 15.50 12.03
CA ASN A 34 1.76 15.29 11.61
C ASN A 34 2.29 13.89 11.95
N THR A 35 1.51 13.09 12.69
CA THR A 35 1.88 11.72 13.07
C THR A 35 0.83 10.73 12.60
N SER A 36 1.24 9.52 12.26
CA SER A 36 0.29 8.47 11.89
C SER A 36 -0.62 8.10 13.06
N HIS A 37 -1.89 7.91 12.74
CA HIS A 37 -2.91 7.35 13.64
C HIS A 37 -3.20 5.88 13.34
N GLY A 38 -2.42 5.25 12.48
CA GLY A 38 -2.50 3.85 12.09
C GLY A 38 -1.31 3.05 12.59
N ILE A 39 -1.48 1.74 12.78
CA ILE A 39 -0.38 0.86 13.10
C ILE A 39 -0.68 -0.57 12.63
N PHE A 40 0.33 -1.26 12.14
CA PHE A 40 0.25 -2.68 11.84
C PHE A 40 0.46 -3.52 13.10
N VAL A 41 -0.31 -4.60 13.22
CA VAL A 41 -0.20 -5.56 14.31
C VAL A 41 0.10 -6.94 13.74
N TYR A 42 1.34 -7.41 13.92
CA TYR A 42 1.74 -8.76 13.51
C TYR A 42 1.19 -9.79 14.49
N HIS A 43 0.01 -10.33 14.19
CA HIS A 43 -0.68 -11.30 15.04
C HIS A 43 -1.70 -12.13 14.24
N GLY A 44 -1.45 -13.45 14.13
CA GLY A 44 -2.31 -14.38 13.39
C GLY A 44 -3.20 -15.29 14.25
N ASN A 45 -2.98 -15.35 15.59
CA ASN A 45 -3.61 -16.38 16.42
C ASN A 45 -5.07 -16.09 16.75
N LYS A 46 -5.45 -14.83 16.94
CA LYS A 46 -6.83 -14.44 17.21
C LYS A 46 -7.39 -13.67 16.03
N SER A 47 -8.42 -14.22 15.41
CA SER A 47 -9.07 -13.60 14.26
C SER A 47 -9.80 -12.31 14.67
N VAL A 48 -9.53 -11.24 13.95
CA VAL A 48 -10.24 -9.96 14.02
C VAL A 48 -10.77 -9.58 12.66
N LYS A 49 -11.77 -8.68 12.62
CA LYS A 49 -12.42 -8.24 11.38
C LYS A 49 -12.45 -6.73 11.33
N ALA A 50 -12.40 -6.17 10.12
CA ALA A 50 -12.62 -4.75 9.90
C ALA A 50 -13.90 -4.25 10.60
N GLY A 51 -13.83 -3.06 11.19
CA GLY A 51 -14.90 -2.44 11.99
C GLY A 51 -14.97 -2.92 13.44
N GLN A 52 -14.14 -3.84 13.90
CA GLN A 52 -14.04 -4.18 15.32
C GLN A 52 -13.14 -3.18 16.06
N VAL A 53 -13.53 -2.78 17.26
CA VAL A 53 -12.61 -2.09 18.19
C VAL A 53 -11.84 -3.15 18.96
N VAL A 54 -10.53 -3.06 18.90
CA VAL A 54 -9.61 -4.00 19.52
C VAL A 54 -8.70 -3.26 20.49
N ARG A 55 -8.58 -3.78 21.72
CA ARG A 55 -7.56 -3.39 22.70
C ARG A 55 -6.56 -4.51 22.83
N LEU A 56 -5.27 -4.18 22.77
CA LEU A 56 -4.20 -5.17 22.90
C LEU A 56 -3.03 -4.64 23.72
N PHE A 57 -2.22 -5.58 24.26
CA PHE A 57 -0.94 -5.33 24.90
C PHE A 57 0.15 -6.03 24.11
N GLY A 58 1.11 -5.27 23.59
CA GLY A 58 2.19 -5.77 22.73
C GLY A 58 3.44 -4.90 22.81
N GLN A 59 4.44 -5.27 22.04
CA GLN A 59 5.72 -4.58 21.94
C GLN A 59 5.79 -3.82 20.62
N VAL A 60 6.11 -2.53 20.67
CA VAL A 60 6.44 -1.74 19.47
C VAL A 60 7.79 -2.19 18.92
N ALA A 61 7.89 -2.33 17.63
CA ALA A 61 9.12 -2.66 16.92
C ALA A 61 9.14 -1.96 15.55
N GLU A 62 10.32 -1.83 15.02
CA GLU A 62 10.55 -1.43 13.61
C GLU A 62 10.96 -2.65 12.80
N TYR A 63 10.32 -2.84 11.65
CA TYR A 63 10.65 -3.92 10.72
C TYR A 63 10.65 -3.43 9.27
N ASN A 64 11.83 -3.36 8.67
CA ASN A 64 12.01 -2.91 7.28
C ASN A 64 11.34 -1.57 6.95
N GLY A 65 11.45 -0.58 7.86
CA GLY A 65 10.86 0.74 7.71
C GLY A 65 9.37 0.82 8.05
N LEU A 66 8.82 -0.19 8.71
CA LEU A 66 7.45 -0.22 9.19
C LEU A 66 7.43 -0.23 10.72
N THR A 67 6.71 0.70 11.32
CA THR A 67 6.38 0.63 12.75
C THR A 67 5.25 -0.37 12.98
N GLU A 68 5.51 -1.40 13.80
CA GLU A 68 4.54 -2.46 14.05
C GLU A 68 4.43 -2.87 15.52
N ILE A 69 3.34 -3.53 15.87
CA ILE A 69 3.18 -4.22 17.15
C ILE A 69 3.45 -5.71 16.97
N ILE A 70 4.42 -6.19 17.74
CA ILE A 70 4.79 -7.62 17.81
C ILE A 70 4.56 -8.19 19.20
N LYS A 71 4.75 -9.49 19.37
CA LYS A 71 4.68 -10.21 20.67
C LYS A 71 3.42 -9.87 21.46
N VAL A 72 2.26 -9.84 20.79
CA VAL A 72 0.97 -9.56 21.44
C VAL A 72 0.68 -10.57 22.53
N LYS A 73 0.63 -10.10 23.79
CA LYS A 73 0.35 -10.94 24.98
C LYS A 73 -1.12 -11.06 25.30
N SER A 74 -1.88 -10.00 25.02
CA SER A 74 -3.33 -10.03 25.19
C SER A 74 -4.01 -9.22 24.10
N ILE A 75 -5.20 -9.67 23.71
CA ILE A 75 -6.06 -9.01 22.72
C ILE A 75 -7.52 -9.23 23.08
N SER A 76 -8.29 -8.16 23.13
CA SER A 76 -9.72 -8.16 23.43
C SER A 76 -10.49 -7.41 22.34
N ILE A 77 -11.63 -7.95 21.92
CA ILE A 77 -12.55 -7.26 21.04
C ILE A 77 -13.54 -6.52 21.95
N CYS A 78 -13.44 -5.19 21.96
CA CYS A 78 -14.20 -4.31 22.85
C CYS A 78 -15.60 -4.01 22.29
N SER A 79 -15.71 -3.85 20.96
CA SER A 79 -17.00 -3.67 20.28
C SER A 79 -16.94 -4.16 18.83
N LYS A 80 -18.11 -4.26 18.18
CA LYS A 80 -18.28 -4.68 16.79
C LYS A 80 -19.09 -3.65 16.02
N GLY A 81 -18.87 -3.59 14.70
CA GLY A 81 -19.72 -2.79 13.81
C GLY A 81 -19.48 -1.29 13.87
N GLN A 82 -18.29 -0.85 14.21
CA GLN A 82 -17.90 0.55 14.03
C GLN A 82 -17.83 0.89 12.54
N LYS A 83 -18.17 2.14 12.21
CA LYS A 83 -17.99 2.65 10.85
C LYS A 83 -16.52 2.56 10.47
N SER A 84 -16.27 2.28 9.21
CA SER A 84 -14.93 2.38 8.64
C SER A 84 -14.36 3.77 8.92
N GLN A 85 -13.10 3.84 9.33
CA GLN A 85 -12.42 5.12 9.56
C GLN A 85 -12.39 5.91 8.25
N LYS A 86 -12.44 7.24 8.34
CA LYS A 86 -12.31 8.11 7.17
C LYS A 86 -10.97 7.82 6.47
N ALA A 87 -11.00 7.68 5.15
CA ALA A 87 -9.78 7.53 4.38
C ALA A 87 -9.09 8.89 4.21
N GLU A 88 -7.81 8.96 4.56
CA GLU A 88 -6.99 10.15 4.34
C GLU A 88 -6.57 10.22 2.88
N PRO A 89 -6.74 11.37 2.20
CA PRO A 89 -6.36 11.48 0.79
C PRO A 89 -4.85 11.49 0.62
N ILE A 90 -4.39 10.80 -0.41
CA ILE A 90 -3.02 10.90 -0.94
C ILE A 90 -3.11 11.40 -2.37
N PHE A 91 -2.33 12.43 -2.68
CA PHE A 91 -2.14 12.97 -4.03
C PHE A 91 -0.67 12.87 -4.41
N LEU A 92 -0.40 12.27 -5.57
CA LEU A 92 0.93 12.19 -6.13
C LEU A 92 1.18 13.33 -7.13
N PRO A 93 2.41 13.88 -7.19
CA PRO A 93 3.49 13.61 -6.24
C PRO A 93 3.24 14.23 -4.86
N VAL A 94 3.66 13.56 -3.79
CA VAL A 94 3.66 14.16 -2.45
C VAL A 94 4.71 15.28 -2.36
N ASN A 95 4.50 16.22 -1.44
CA ASN A 95 5.46 17.31 -1.24
C ASN A 95 6.78 16.81 -0.64
N ALA A 96 6.69 15.89 0.33
CA ALA A 96 7.83 15.22 0.94
C ALA A 96 7.46 13.78 1.30
N LEU A 97 8.45 12.89 1.46
CA LEU A 97 8.19 11.50 1.86
C LEU A 97 7.60 11.39 3.27
N ILE A 98 7.89 12.35 4.13
CA ILE A 98 7.30 12.45 5.46
C ILE A 98 5.75 12.57 5.42
N ASP A 99 5.19 13.06 4.32
CA ASP A 99 3.72 13.13 4.14
C ASP A 99 3.09 11.74 4.00
N LEU A 100 3.87 10.74 3.53
CA LEU A 100 3.45 9.35 3.50
C LEU A 100 3.69 8.68 4.86
N GLU A 101 4.83 8.97 5.50
CA GLU A 101 5.15 8.49 6.84
C GLU A 101 4.05 8.87 7.85
N ALA A 102 3.56 10.11 7.80
CA ALA A 102 2.46 10.59 8.63
C ALA A 102 1.12 9.85 8.40
N LYS A 103 1.04 8.98 7.40
CA LYS A 103 -0.15 8.17 7.08
C LYS A 103 0.11 6.66 7.08
N GLU A 104 1.31 6.22 7.48
CA GLU A 104 1.65 4.81 7.57
C GLU A 104 0.65 4.05 8.44
N GLY A 105 0.21 2.88 8.01
CA GLY A 105 -0.78 2.06 8.71
C GLY A 105 -2.22 2.59 8.65
N MET A 106 -2.45 3.76 8.08
CA MET A 106 -3.78 4.37 8.00
C MET A 106 -4.55 3.94 6.75
N ARG A 107 -5.87 4.08 6.86
CA ARG A 107 -6.78 4.01 5.72
C ARG A 107 -6.62 5.24 4.86
N VAL A 108 -6.33 5.05 3.57
CA VAL A 108 -6.05 6.11 2.61
C VAL A 108 -6.91 5.98 1.36
N SER A 109 -7.09 7.11 0.65
CA SER A 109 -7.77 7.13 -0.64
C SER A 109 -6.87 7.73 -1.72
N LEU A 110 -6.77 7.04 -2.85
CA LEU A 110 -6.17 7.51 -4.08
C LEU A 110 -7.33 7.91 -5.01
N SER A 111 -7.79 9.17 -4.89
CA SER A 111 -8.91 9.69 -5.69
C SER A 111 -8.48 10.24 -7.05
N GLN A 112 -7.19 10.45 -7.22
CA GLN A 112 -6.57 10.92 -8.45
C GLN A 112 -6.48 9.77 -9.46
N SER A 113 -6.68 10.04 -10.75
CA SER A 113 -6.41 9.08 -11.82
C SER A 113 -4.90 8.88 -11.95
N LEU A 114 -4.40 7.77 -11.45
CA LEU A 114 -2.97 7.43 -11.47
C LEU A 114 -2.63 6.58 -12.68
N VAL A 115 -1.40 6.75 -13.17
CA VAL A 115 -0.86 6.00 -14.30
C VAL A 115 -0.13 4.78 -13.80
N VAL A 116 -0.39 3.62 -14.38
CA VAL A 116 0.45 2.42 -14.18
C VAL A 116 1.83 2.71 -14.75
N SER A 117 2.82 2.83 -13.89
CA SER A 117 4.17 3.24 -14.25
C SER A 117 5.18 2.10 -14.31
N ASP A 118 4.93 0.99 -13.62
CA ASP A 118 5.80 -0.18 -13.62
C ASP A 118 5.00 -1.44 -13.23
N LEU A 119 5.22 -2.53 -13.95
CA LEU A 119 4.64 -3.85 -13.66
C LEU A 119 5.61 -4.79 -12.94
N PHE A 120 6.86 -4.38 -12.77
CA PHE A 120 7.88 -5.12 -12.03
C PHE A 120 7.98 -4.69 -10.56
N GLY A 121 7.33 -3.57 -10.18
CA GLY A 121 7.11 -3.13 -8.82
C GLY A 121 8.35 -3.18 -7.93
N ALA A 122 9.42 -2.45 -8.27
CA ALA A 122 10.67 -2.44 -7.51
C ALA A 122 11.30 -3.84 -7.30
N GLY A 123 11.03 -4.79 -8.20
CA GLY A 123 11.52 -6.17 -8.15
C GLY A 123 10.52 -7.19 -7.62
N TYR A 124 9.38 -6.74 -7.10
CA TYR A 124 8.34 -7.63 -6.58
C TYR A 124 7.22 -7.94 -7.58
N GLY A 125 7.09 -7.20 -8.64
CA GLY A 125 6.25 -7.32 -9.82
C GLY A 125 4.93 -8.08 -9.76
N LEU A 126 4.04 -7.71 -10.67
CA LEU A 126 2.68 -8.27 -10.72
C LEU A 126 2.67 -9.80 -10.88
N GLY A 127 3.53 -10.33 -11.74
CA GLY A 127 3.67 -11.78 -11.97
C GLY A 127 4.48 -12.50 -10.90
N ASN A 128 5.19 -11.79 -10.02
CA ASN A 128 6.06 -12.37 -9.00
C ASN A 128 5.39 -12.39 -7.62
N TYR A 129 4.89 -11.23 -7.15
CA TYR A 129 4.24 -11.08 -5.84
C TYR A 129 2.94 -10.29 -5.86
N GLY A 130 2.33 -10.11 -7.02
CA GLY A 130 1.03 -9.44 -7.10
C GLY A 130 1.11 -7.92 -6.97
N GLN A 131 2.27 -7.30 -7.24
CA GLN A 131 2.46 -5.86 -7.07
C GLN A 131 2.67 -5.15 -8.40
N PHE A 132 2.15 -3.93 -8.53
CA PHE A 132 2.49 -3.02 -9.62
C PHE A 132 2.61 -1.59 -9.09
N ALA A 133 3.31 -0.73 -9.84
CA ALA A 133 3.53 0.64 -9.44
C ALA A 133 2.62 1.62 -10.18
N VAL A 134 2.24 2.69 -9.47
CA VAL A 134 1.50 3.83 -10.00
C VAL A 134 2.19 5.15 -9.68
N SER A 135 1.96 6.14 -10.54
CA SER A 135 2.45 7.52 -10.38
C SER A 135 1.45 8.51 -10.96
N SER A 136 1.66 9.81 -10.73
CA SER A 136 0.81 10.85 -11.31
C SER A 136 0.95 10.94 -12.83
N GLN A 137 2.15 10.57 -13.34
CA GLN A 137 2.50 10.57 -14.75
C GLN A 137 3.60 9.53 -15.05
N LEU A 138 3.80 9.17 -16.29
CA LEU A 138 4.95 8.37 -16.69
C LEU A 138 6.24 9.15 -16.48
N HIS A 139 7.22 8.51 -15.87
CA HIS A 139 8.56 9.07 -15.71
C HIS A 139 9.46 8.61 -16.83
N ILE A 140 10.22 9.55 -17.40
CA ILE A 140 11.25 9.24 -18.37
C ILE A 140 12.35 8.43 -17.68
N GLN A 141 12.79 7.36 -18.30
CA GLN A 141 13.85 6.53 -17.76
C GLN A 141 15.18 7.31 -17.69
N PRO A 142 15.95 7.17 -16.61
CA PRO A 142 17.22 7.89 -16.46
C PRO A 142 18.18 7.65 -17.65
N THR A 143 18.15 6.47 -18.26
CA THR A 143 18.96 6.11 -19.43
C THR A 143 18.65 6.92 -20.69
N GLU A 144 17.48 7.55 -20.76
CA GLU A 144 17.11 8.42 -21.90
C GLU A 144 17.54 9.87 -21.68
N LEU A 145 17.83 10.24 -20.44
CA LEU A 145 18.20 11.62 -20.07
C LEU A 145 19.69 11.76 -19.73
N MET A 146 20.38 10.66 -19.49
CA MET A 146 21.75 10.64 -18.97
C MET A 146 22.65 9.74 -19.80
N THR A 147 23.88 10.19 -19.99
CA THR A 147 24.92 9.33 -20.58
C THR A 147 25.33 8.21 -19.61
N ALA A 148 25.88 7.12 -20.15
CA ALA A 148 26.41 6.03 -19.33
C ALA A 148 27.46 6.49 -18.30
N ALA A 149 28.25 7.53 -18.63
CA ALA A 149 29.22 8.11 -17.70
C ALA A 149 28.54 8.82 -16.52
N GLN A 150 27.48 9.59 -16.76
CA GLN A 150 26.70 10.26 -15.73
C GLN A 150 25.98 9.26 -14.82
N LEU A 151 25.43 8.17 -15.36
CA LEU A 151 24.80 7.09 -14.60
C LEU A 151 25.82 6.40 -13.67
N ARG A 152 27.04 6.12 -14.17
CA ARG A 152 28.11 5.52 -13.36
C ARG A 152 28.61 6.41 -12.24
N GLN A 153 28.54 7.73 -12.38
CA GLN A 153 28.91 8.70 -11.35
C GLN A 153 27.90 8.77 -10.20
N GLY A 154 26.81 8.00 -10.26
CA GLY A 154 25.80 7.95 -9.20
C GLY A 154 25.10 9.27 -8.94
N LYS A 155 25.15 10.23 -9.88
CA LYS A 155 24.43 11.50 -9.73
C LYS A 155 22.94 11.23 -9.79
N PRO A 156 22.20 11.53 -8.69
CA PRO A 156 20.77 11.29 -8.65
C PRO A 156 20.07 12.26 -9.59
N HIS A 157 19.72 11.79 -10.78
CA HIS A 157 18.83 12.60 -11.62
C HIS A 157 17.39 12.35 -11.16
N ASN A 158 16.86 13.29 -10.38
CA ASN A 158 15.46 13.30 -9.89
C ASN A 158 15.01 12.05 -9.10
N ARG A 159 15.92 11.31 -8.44
CA ARG A 159 15.53 10.16 -7.60
C ARG A 159 14.47 10.57 -6.58
N THR A 160 14.72 11.64 -5.83
CA THR A 160 13.77 12.16 -4.83
C THR A 160 12.44 12.62 -5.43
N LYS A 161 12.43 13.15 -6.66
CA LYS A 161 11.19 13.53 -7.35
C LYS A 161 10.39 12.28 -7.78
N LYS A 162 11.08 11.23 -8.25
CA LYS A 162 10.45 9.95 -8.61
C LYS A 162 9.91 9.24 -7.37
N GLU A 163 10.65 9.21 -6.28
CA GLU A 163 10.22 8.59 -5.02
C GLU A 163 8.97 9.25 -4.44
N ARG A 164 8.81 10.57 -4.59
CA ARG A 164 7.61 11.30 -4.18
C ARG A 164 6.39 11.09 -5.09
N ASP A 165 6.60 10.55 -6.28
CA ASP A 165 5.57 10.28 -7.29
C ASP A 165 5.54 8.78 -7.62
N PHE A 166 5.52 7.95 -6.58
CA PHE A 166 5.57 6.51 -6.74
C PHE A 166 4.90 5.81 -5.57
N LEU A 167 3.95 4.93 -5.86
CA LEU A 167 3.35 4.02 -4.90
C LEU A 167 3.24 2.63 -5.51
N LEU A 168 3.41 1.61 -4.70
CA LEU A 168 3.08 0.24 -5.06
C LEU A 168 1.62 -0.05 -4.71
N ILE A 169 0.95 -0.84 -5.53
CA ILE A 169 -0.36 -1.44 -5.27
C ILE A 169 -0.13 -2.94 -5.07
N ASP A 170 -0.60 -3.49 -3.96
CA ASP A 170 -0.33 -4.87 -3.53
C ASP A 170 -1.63 -5.64 -3.33
N ASP A 171 -1.66 -6.90 -3.71
CA ASP A 171 -2.86 -7.75 -3.60
C ASP A 171 -3.14 -8.27 -2.18
N GLY A 172 -2.29 -7.95 -1.21
CA GLY A 172 -2.42 -8.41 0.17
C GLY A 172 -1.96 -9.85 0.39
N SER A 173 -1.27 -10.44 -0.59
CA SER A 173 -0.79 -11.82 -0.55
C SER A 173 0.74 -11.90 -0.49
N SER A 174 1.27 -12.76 0.35
CA SER A 174 2.71 -13.11 0.36
C SER A 174 3.05 -14.29 -0.56
N LYS A 175 2.09 -14.74 -1.38
CA LYS A 175 2.29 -15.87 -2.29
C LYS A 175 3.10 -15.44 -3.51
N ALA A 176 4.23 -16.10 -3.72
CA ALA A 176 4.99 -15.93 -4.94
C ALA A 176 4.28 -16.59 -6.14
N PHE A 177 4.47 -16.00 -7.32
CA PHE A 177 3.93 -16.46 -8.58
C PHE A 177 2.41 -16.70 -8.53
N PRO A 178 1.62 -15.65 -8.23
CA PRO A 178 0.18 -15.80 -8.07
C PRO A 178 -0.50 -16.32 -9.36
N SER A 179 -1.31 -17.32 -9.19
CA SER A 179 -2.16 -17.87 -10.26
C SER A 179 -3.56 -18.11 -9.69
N PRO A 180 -4.60 -17.47 -10.24
CA PRO A 180 -4.57 -16.48 -11.33
C PRO A 180 -3.83 -15.19 -10.94
N ILE A 181 -3.50 -14.36 -11.93
CA ILE A 181 -2.95 -13.00 -11.70
C ILE A 181 -3.97 -12.20 -10.89
N PRO A 182 -3.52 -11.46 -9.83
CA PRO A 182 -4.43 -10.70 -8.97
C PRO A 182 -5.15 -9.56 -9.68
N PHE A 183 -6.09 -8.93 -8.96
CA PHE A 183 -6.89 -7.78 -9.42
C PHE A 183 -7.78 -8.05 -10.63
N GLY A 184 -8.06 -9.31 -10.97
CA GLY A 184 -8.84 -9.68 -12.14
C GLY A 184 -8.10 -9.50 -13.47
N PHE A 185 -6.79 -9.28 -13.45
CA PHE A 185 -6.01 -9.18 -14.68
C PHE A 185 -5.80 -10.54 -15.34
N SER A 186 -5.83 -10.55 -16.66
CA SER A 186 -5.71 -11.78 -17.47
C SER A 186 -5.36 -11.44 -18.92
N ALA A 187 -5.19 -12.45 -19.76
CA ALA A 187 -5.06 -12.25 -21.22
C ALA A 187 -6.26 -11.50 -21.82
N HIS A 188 -7.46 -11.65 -21.26
CA HIS A 188 -8.68 -10.95 -21.72
C HIS A 188 -8.87 -9.57 -21.06
N ASN A 189 -8.22 -9.33 -19.93
CA ASN A 189 -8.22 -8.06 -19.21
C ASN A 189 -6.78 -7.69 -18.81
N PRO A 190 -5.90 -7.41 -19.80
CA PRO A 190 -4.50 -7.14 -19.51
C PRO A 190 -4.31 -5.73 -18.94
N ILE A 191 -3.34 -5.59 -18.07
CA ILE A 191 -2.81 -4.31 -17.60
C ILE A 191 -1.52 -3.98 -18.35
N ARG A 192 -1.26 -2.70 -18.60
CA ARG A 192 -0.07 -2.20 -19.28
C ARG A 192 0.47 -0.96 -18.58
N VAL A 193 1.75 -0.71 -18.72
CA VAL A 193 2.33 0.60 -18.44
C VAL A 193 1.62 1.63 -19.31
N SER A 194 1.32 2.79 -18.77
CA SER A 194 0.51 3.89 -19.30
C SER A 194 -1.02 3.75 -19.13
N ASP A 195 -1.53 2.59 -18.76
CA ASP A 195 -2.95 2.48 -18.38
C ASP A 195 -3.24 3.35 -17.15
N ARG A 196 -4.50 3.79 -17.01
CA ARG A 196 -4.93 4.61 -15.87
C ARG A 196 -5.72 3.77 -14.87
N MET A 197 -5.33 3.85 -13.61
CA MET A 197 -6.03 3.20 -12.52
C MET A 197 -7.16 4.12 -12.02
N ALA A 198 -8.36 3.56 -11.86
CA ALA A 198 -9.46 4.23 -11.21
C ALA A 198 -9.16 4.46 -9.71
N PRO A 199 -9.88 5.42 -9.07
CA PRO A 199 -9.74 5.66 -7.64
C PRO A 199 -9.92 4.40 -6.80
N ILE A 200 -9.09 4.25 -5.78
CA ILE A 200 -9.16 3.14 -4.81
C ILE A 200 -9.06 3.65 -3.38
N THR A 201 -9.53 2.84 -2.44
CA THR A 201 -9.30 2.99 -1.01
C THR A 201 -8.55 1.76 -0.50
N GLY A 202 -7.60 1.98 0.38
CA GLY A 202 -6.75 0.91 0.91
C GLY A 202 -6.03 1.33 2.18
N ILE A 203 -5.07 0.52 2.59
CA ILE A 203 -4.18 0.82 3.72
C ILE A 203 -2.81 1.19 3.18
N LEU A 204 -2.25 2.28 3.66
CA LEU A 204 -0.85 2.64 3.39
C LEU A 204 0.06 1.80 4.30
N HIS A 205 0.99 1.10 3.71
CA HIS A 205 1.93 0.22 4.39
C HIS A 205 3.34 0.53 3.91
N ALA A 206 4.34 0.37 4.77
CA ALA A 206 5.75 0.53 4.40
C ALA A 206 6.47 -0.82 4.39
N TYR A 207 7.35 -1.03 3.43
CA TYR A 207 8.21 -2.20 3.37
C TYR A 207 9.43 -1.94 2.47
N ASN A 208 10.64 -2.18 2.99
CA ASN A 208 11.90 -2.04 2.24
C ASN A 208 12.03 -0.68 1.53
N ASP A 209 11.84 0.42 2.26
CA ASP A 209 11.91 1.80 1.77
C ASP A 209 10.87 2.15 0.68
N HIS A 210 9.80 1.36 0.53
CA HIS A 210 8.70 1.62 -0.37
C HIS A 210 7.38 1.78 0.37
N TYR A 211 6.56 2.71 -0.09
CA TYR A 211 5.17 2.81 0.35
C TYR A 211 4.27 2.01 -0.59
N ILE A 212 3.38 1.24 0.02
CA ILE A 212 2.51 0.26 -0.62
C ILE A 212 1.08 0.60 -0.23
N VAL A 213 0.15 0.64 -1.16
CA VAL A 213 -1.28 0.68 -0.86
C VAL A 213 -1.86 -0.72 -1.08
N ILE A 214 -2.42 -1.27 -0.02
CA ILE A 214 -3.15 -2.54 -0.05
C ILE A 214 -4.63 -2.21 -0.18
N PRO A 215 -5.28 -2.42 -1.33
CA PRO A 215 -6.69 -2.13 -1.52
C PRO A 215 -7.59 -2.88 -0.54
N GLU A 216 -8.66 -2.25 -0.07
CA GLU A 216 -9.68 -2.92 0.75
C GLU A 216 -10.38 -4.05 -0.01
N ASP A 217 -10.53 -3.87 -1.32
CA ASP A 217 -10.98 -4.89 -2.25
C ASP A 217 -9.88 -5.13 -3.29
N SER A 218 -9.17 -6.23 -3.14
CA SER A 218 -8.12 -6.67 -4.06
C SER A 218 -8.63 -7.64 -5.14
N THR A 219 -9.94 -7.87 -5.24
CA THR A 219 -10.50 -8.82 -6.22
C THR A 219 -10.51 -8.24 -7.63
N ALA A 220 -10.74 -6.93 -7.76
CA ALA A 220 -10.70 -6.24 -9.05
C ALA A 220 -10.29 -4.77 -8.89
N ILE A 221 -9.37 -4.33 -9.73
CA ILE A 221 -9.03 -2.91 -9.91
C ILE A 221 -9.45 -2.50 -11.31
N SER A 222 -10.21 -1.41 -11.40
CA SER A 222 -10.63 -0.87 -12.69
C SER A 222 -9.47 -0.12 -13.34
N ILE A 223 -9.18 -0.49 -14.58
CA ILE A 223 -8.11 0.11 -15.41
C ILE A 223 -8.73 0.61 -16.71
N GLU A 224 -8.38 1.83 -17.06
CA GLU A 224 -8.72 2.44 -18.33
C GLU A 224 -7.47 2.55 -19.20
N SER A 225 -7.53 2.01 -20.41
CA SER A 225 -6.43 2.14 -21.38
C SER A 225 -6.62 3.40 -22.22
N PRO A 226 -5.66 4.34 -22.21
CA PRO A 226 -5.75 5.55 -23.05
C PRO A 226 -5.59 5.25 -24.54
N PHE A 227 -5.14 4.05 -24.88
CA PHE A 227 -4.95 3.62 -26.26
C PHE A 227 -5.91 2.49 -26.62
N PRO A 228 -6.62 2.56 -27.77
CA PRO A 228 -7.47 1.47 -28.23
C PRO A 228 -6.67 0.16 -28.30
N ARG A 229 -7.21 -0.88 -27.69
CA ARG A 229 -6.63 -2.22 -27.83
C ARG A 229 -7.09 -2.77 -29.16
N THR A 230 -6.22 -2.81 -30.15
CA THR A 230 -6.48 -3.58 -31.37
C THR A 230 -6.65 -5.04 -31.00
N LYS A 231 -7.78 -5.63 -31.38
CA LYS A 231 -7.93 -7.10 -31.31
C LYS A 231 -6.76 -7.69 -32.10
N MET A 232 -5.96 -8.52 -31.47
CA MET A 232 -5.02 -9.35 -32.24
C MET A 232 -5.83 -10.21 -33.21
N PRO A 233 -5.37 -10.34 -34.47
CA PRO A 233 -6.02 -11.19 -35.47
C PRO A 233 -6.08 -12.66 -35.02
#